data_ac8e7411c0b77dfd29a860db0c3ad2aa
#
_entry.id   ac8e7411c0b77dfd29a860db0c3ad2aa
#
_cell.length_a   1.000
_cell.length_b   1.000
_cell.length_c   1.000
_cell.angle_alpha   90.00
_cell.angle_beta   90.00
_cell.angle_gamma   90.00
#
_symmetry.space_group_name_H-M   'P 1'
#
loop_
_entity.id
_entity.type
_entity.pdbx_description
1 polymer ?
#
loop_
_entity_poly.entity_id
_entity_poly.type
_entity_poly.pdbx_seq_one_letter_code
_entity_poly.pdbx_strand_id
1 'polypeptide(L)'
;ASDVYKRQLFRPTLYDFVLNEAIEIYEGMDEYSRIQPLVRQKLLSPAKEFTTAVSSGKTVKDNRILQLYADALKFHAADELSAPFMMWDLNRLEYLGENIYFYDESSAYYDYIGQLKTILDDYREKPYSVEIATVLVSKLRESGKYDDAKQALDICDRWIKDFPKYRRIN
;
A
#
# COMPACT_ATOMS: atom_id res chain seq x y z
N ALA A 1 -7.79 13.01 20.35
CA ALA A 1 -8.13 11.62 20.74
C ALA A 1 -8.26 10.68 19.53
N SER A 2 -8.74 11.16 18.37
CA SER A 2 -8.94 10.29 17.19
C SER A 2 -7.62 9.81 16.57
N ASP A 3 -6.59 10.66 16.49
CA ASP A 3 -5.31 10.34 15.84
C ASP A 3 -4.47 9.34 16.64
N VAL A 4 -4.51 9.43 17.97
CA VAL A 4 -3.82 8.48 18.86
C VAL A 4 -4.44 7.07 18.72
N TYR A 5 -5.77 6.99 18.72
CA TYR A 5 -6.48 5.72 18.57
C TYR A 5 -6.18 5.04 17.23
N LYS A 6 -6.15 5.80 16.16
CA LYS A 6 -5.88 5.26 14.82
C LYS A 6 -4.41 4.87 14.64
N ARG A 7 -3.47 5.65 15.19
CA ARG A 7 -2.06 5.24 15.24
C ARG A 7 -1.90 3.91 15.97
N GLN A 8 -2.60 3.72 17.08
CA GLN A 8 -2.61 2.44 17.80
C GLN A 8 -3.26 1.30 17.00
N LEU A 9 -4.27 1.58 16.17
CA LEU A 9 -4.92 0.57 15.34
C LEU A 9 -3.98 0.03 14.25
N PHE A 10 -3.25 0.92 13.57
CA PHE A 10 -2.42 0.55 12.41
C PHE A 10 -0.95 0.30 12.78
N ARG A 11 -0.49 0.83 13.91
CA ARG A 11 0.89 0.69 14.41
C ARG A 11 0.85 0.40 15.91
N PRO A 12 0.39 -0.81 16.31
CA PRO A 12 0.12 -1.10 17.71
C PRO A 12 1.38 -1.35 18.54
N THR A 13 2.53 -1.57 17.91
CA THR A 13 3.76 -1.95 18.61
C THR A 13 4.87 -0.90 18.46
N LEU A 14 5.84 -0.93 19.39
CA LEU A 14 7.06 -0.14 19.25
C LEU A 14 7.84 -0.52 17.98
N TYR A 15 7.75 -1.78 17.56
CA TYR A 15 8.38 -2.26 16.33
C TYR A 15 7.82 -1.53 15.11
N ASP A 16 6.49 -1.41 15.00
CA ASP A 16 5.83 -0.65 13.93
C ASP A 16 6.29 0.82 13.90
N PHE A 17 6.38 1.43 15.09
CA PHE A 17 6.84 2.81 15.19
C PHE A 17 8.27 2.96 14.67
N VAL A 18 9.20 2.13 15.16
CA VAL A 18 10.61 2.19 14.74
C VAL A 18 10.80 1.92 13.25
N LEU A 19 10.06 0.95 12.69
CA LEU A 19 10.10 0.68 11.25
C LEU A 19 9.63 1.87 10.43
N ASN A 20 8.54 2.51 10.84
CA ASN A 20 8.04 3.70 10.16
C ASN A 20 9.07 4.84 10.16
N GLU A 21 9.65 5.16 11.34
CA GLU A 21 10.70 6.18 11.45
C GLU A 21 11.91 5.84 10.58
N ALA A 22 12.30 4.56 10.52
CA ALA A 22 13.40 4.12 9.66
C ALA A 22 13.08 4.33 8.17
N ILE A 23 11.86 4.02 7.72
CA ILE A 23 11.42 4.26 6.34
C ILE A 23 11.47 5.75 6.03
N GLU A 24 10.89 6.61 6.88
CA GLU A 24 10.89 8.06 6.67
C GLU A 24 12.33 8.63 6.58
N ILE A 25 13.25 8.13 7.40
CA ILE A 25 14.67 8.52 7.34
C ILE A 25 15.29 8.12 5.99
N TYR A 26 15.07 6.88 5.53
CA TYR A 26 15.62 6.40 4.26
C TYR A 26 15.00 7.13 3.06
N GLU A 27 13.71 7.45 3.08
CA GLU A 27 13.05 8.27 2.06
C GLU A 27 13.65 9.68 1.98
N GLY A 28 14.01 10.26 3.14
CA GLY A 28 14.66 11.58 3.22
C GLY A 28 16.13 11.60 2.80
N MET A 29 16.80 10.45 2.69
CA MET A 29 18.22 10.37 2.33
C MET A 29 18.51 10.47 0.82
N ASP A 30 17.49 10.66 -0.02
CA ASP A 30 17.62 10.88 -1.48
C ASP A 30 18.38 9.77 -2.24
N GLU A 31 18.54 8.61 -1.65
CA GLU A 31 19.04 7.43 -2.35
C GLU A 31 17.94 6.85 -3.24
N TYR A 32 17.71 7.48 -4.38
CA TYR A 32 16.86 6.96 -5.45
C TYR A 32 17.42 5.64 -5.99
N SER A 33 17.15 4.57 -5.30
CA SER A 33 17.35 3.25 -5.87
C SER A 33 16.24 3.03 -6.91
N ARG A 34 16.56 3.35 -8.17
CA ARG A 34 15.66 3.15 -9.31
C ARG A 34 15.27 1.69 -9.38
N ILE A 35 14.01 1.41 -9.09
CA ILE A 35 13.45 0.06 -9.19
C ILE A 35 13.39 -0.31 -10.67
N GLN A 36 14.12 -1.35 -11.06
CA GLN A 36 14.18 -1.77 -12.46
C GLN A 36 12.84 -2.36 -12.92
N PRO A 37 12.38 -2.07 -14.17
CA PRO A 37 11.10 -2.55 -14.70
C PRO A 37 10.92 -4.07 -14.66
N LEU A 38 11.98 -4.84 -14.85
CA LEU A 38 11.96 -6.32 -14.84
C LEU A 38 11.52 -6.94 -13.50
N VAL A 39 11.61 -6.16 -12.42
CA VAL A 39 11.29 -6.62 -11.06
C VAL A 39 9.89 -6.19 -10.64
N ARG A 40 9.30 -5.26 -11.35
CA ARG A 40 8.04 -4.59 -11.03
C ARG A 40 6.89 -5.56 -10.73
N GLN A 41 6.64 -6.55 -11.59
CA GLN A 41 5.54 -7.50 -11.39
C GLN A 41 5.64 -8.26 -10.07
N LYS A 42 6.88 -8.62 -9.67
CA LYS A 42 7.12 -9.29 -8.39
C LYS A 42 6.95 -8.37 -7.19
N LEU A 43 7.25 -7.09 -7.35
CA LEU A 43 7.10 -6.10 -6.27
C LEU A 43 5.66 -5.66 -6.09
N LEU A 44 4.87 -5.61 -7.17
CA LEU A 44 3.43 -5.33 -7.14
C LEU A 44 2.56 -6.58 -6.86
N SER A 45 3.15 -7.76 -6.72
CA SER A 45 2.42 -9.00 -6.36
C SER A 45 1.83 -8.91 -4.94
N PRO A 46 0.91 -9.83 -4.58
CA PRO A 46 0.39 -9.92 -3.21
C PRO A 46 1.49 -9.99 -2.16
N ALA A 47 1.20 -9.52 -0.93
CA ALA A 47 2.18 -9.34 0.14
C ALA A 47 3.10 -10.56 0.38
N LYS A 48 2.55 -11.78 0.29
CA LYS A 48 3.31 -13.04 0.47
C LYS A 48 4.37 -13.24 -0.60
N GLU A 49 4.02 -13.03 -1.87
CA GLU A 49 4.97 -13.14 -2.99
C GLU A 49 5.99 -12.01 -2.96
N PHE A 50 5.57 -10.80 -2.63
CA PHE A 50 6.45 -9.66 -2.41
C PHE A 50 7.49 -9.96 -1.34
N THR A 51 7.07 -10.41 -0.14
CA THR A 51 7.99 -10.72 0.96
C THR A 51 8.98 -11.82 0.58
N THR A 52 8.54 -12.81 -0.19
CA THR A 52 9.38 -13.89 -0.70
C THR A 52 10.40 -13.35 -1.72
N ALA A 53 9.96 -12.51 -2.64
CA ALA A 53 10.81 -11.92 -3.68
C ALA A 53 11.93 -11.04 -3.08
N VAL A 54 11.57 -10.19 -2.11
CA VAL A 54 12.53 -9.31 -1.41
C VAL A 54 13.51 -10.14 -0.58
N SER A 55 13.04 -11.15 0.16
CA SER A 55 13.89 -12.00 1.03
C SER A 55 14.87 -12.85 0.25
N SER A 56 14.55 -13.22 -0.99
CA SER A 56 15.46 -14.02 -1.83
C SER A 56 16.76 -13.29 -2.21
N GLY A 57 16.82 -11.97 -1.97
CA GLY A 57 17.97 -11.12 -2.27
C GLY A 57 18.31 -10.96 -3.76
N LYS A 58 17.56 -11.65 -4.65
CA LYS A 58 17.82 -11.63 -6.10
C LYS A 58 17.18 -10.43 -6.79
N THR A 59 16.20 -9.83 -6.17
CA THR A 59 15.30 -8.89 -6.82
C THR A 59 15.60 -7.44 -6.48
N VAL A 60 16.03 -7.15 -5.25
CA VAL A 60 16.25 -5.78 -4.75
C VAL A 60 17.34 -5.78 -3.69
N LYS A 61 18.59 -6.05 -4.12
CA LYS A 61 19.71 -6.23 -3.20
C LYS A 61 20.01 -4.99 -2.35
N ASP A 62 19.70 -3.82 -2.86
CA ASP A 62 20.15 -2.55 -2.29
C ASP A 62 19.01 -1.60 -1.86
N ASN A 63 17.73 -2.01 -1.97
CA ASN A 63 16.63 -1.17 -1.53
C ASN A 63 16.23 -1.50 -0.08
N ARG A 64 16.78 -0.74 0.86
CA ARG A 64 16.53 -0.93 2.30
C ARG A 64 15.05 -0.71 2.67
N ILE A 65 14.37 0.22 2.02
CA ILE A 65 12.96 0.53 2.27
C ILE A 65 12.08 -0.69 1.95
N LEU A 66 12.30 -1.35 0.81
CA LEU A 66 11.53 -2.56 0.47
C LEU A 66 11.79 -3.71 1.45
N GLN A 67 13.01 -3.83 1.99
CA GLN A 67 13.32 -4.80 3.04
C GLN A 67 12.55 -4.49 4.32
N LEU A 68 12.46 -3.22 4.74
CA LEU A 68 11.69 -2.80 5.91
C LEU A 68 10.19 -3.07 5.74
N TYR A 69 9.61 -2.81 4.57
CA TYR A 69 8.22 -3.21 4.28
C TYR A 69 8.02 -4.72 4.34
N ALA A 70 8.94 -5.51 3.79
CA ALA A 70 8.87 -6.96 3.86
C ALA A 70 8.97 -7.48 5.31
N ASP A 71 9.81 -6.86 6.14
CA ASP A 71 9.97 -7.22 7.56
C ASP A 71 8.71 -6.87 8.36
N ALA A 72 8.07 -5.72 8.10
CA ALA A 72 6.79 -5.34 8.70
C ALA A 72 5.66 -6.34 8.36
N LEU A 73 5.54 -6.69 7.09
CA LEU A 73 4.54 -7.65 6.63
C LEU A 73 4.75 -9.04 7.25
N LYS A 74 6.00 -9.51 7.35
CA LYS A 74 6.31 -10.78 8.02
C LYS A 74 5.98 -10.76 9.51
N PHE A 75 6.24 -9.63 10.18
CA PHE A 75 5.95 -9.48 11.60
C PHE A 75 4.45 -9.63 11.89
N HIS A 76 3.60 -9.13 11.00
CA HIS A 76 2.13 -9.21 11.12
C HIS A 76 1.50 -10.39 10.38
N ALA A 77 2.29 -11.27 9.75
CA ALA A 77 1.78 -12.37 8.90
C ALA A 77 0.92 -13.42 9.64
N ALA A 78 0.92 -13.43 10.98
CA ALA A 78 0.05 -14.32 11.75
C ALA A 78 -1.44 -13.93 11.65
N ASP A 79 -1.75 -12.69 11.30
CA ASP A 79 -3.11 -12.18 11.06
C ASP A 79 -3.10 -11.25 9.82
N GLU A 80 -3.18 -11.83 8.65
CA GLU A 80 -3.19 -11.14 7.36
C GLU A 80 -4.45 -10.27 7.13
N LEU A 81 -5.49 -10.44 7.95
CA LEU A 81 -6.68 -9.59 7.92
C LEU A 81 -6.67 -8.50 9.00
N SER A 82 -5.56 -8.30 9.69
CA SER A 82 -5.42 -7.24 10.69
C SER A 82 -5.24 -5.86 10.05
N ALA A 83 -5.61 -4.83 10.80
CA ALA A 83 -5.43 -3.45 10.36
C ALA A 83 -3.92 -3.09 10.18
N PRO A 84 -2.99 -3.53 11.05
CA PRO A 84 -1.56 -3.31 10.83
C PRO A 84 -1.04 -3.95 9.54
N PHE A 85 -1.35 -5.22 9.28
CA PHE A 85 -0.93 -5.89 8.05
C PHE A 85 -1.43 -5.16 6.81
N MET A 86 -2.72 -4.84 6.77
CA MET A 86 -3.35 -4.07 5.69
C MET A 86 -2.64 -2.73 5.45
N MET A 87 -2.35 -1.98 6.52
CA MET A 87 -1.73 -0.67 6.38
C MET A 87 -0.29 -0.78 5.87
N TRP A 88 0.49 -1.76 6.33
CA TRP A 88 1.84 -1.98 5.82
C TRP A 88 1.84 -2.39 4.35
N ASP A 89 0.87 -3.20 3.92
CA ASP A 89 0.73 -3.58 2.51
C ASP A 89 0.28 -2.40 1.64
N LEU A 90 -0.62 -1.56 2.13
CA LEU A 90 -1.04 -0.34 1.45
C LEU A 90 0.13 0.66 1.32
N ASN A 91 0.86 0.94 2.40
CA ASN A 91 2.00 1.84 2.38
C ASN A 91 3.11 1.36 1.41
N ARG A 92 3.38 0.04 1.37
CA ARG A 92 4.28 -0.56 0.40
C ARG A 92 3.83 -0.28 -1.04
N LEU A 93 2.55 -0.46 -1.31
CA LEU A 93 1.99 -0.21 -2.65
C LEU A 93 2.05 1.27 -3.01
N GLU A 94 1.77 2.18 -2.09
CA GLU A 94 1.92 3.62 -2.32
C GLU A 94 3.36 3.99 -2.62
N TYR A 95 4.32 3.51 -1.81
CA TYR A 95 5.76 3.71 -2.07
C TYR A 95 6.16 3.21 -3.46
N LEU A 96 5.70 2.01 -3.85
CA LEU A 96 5.99 1.47 -5.18
C LEU A 96 5.32 2.28 -6.28
N GLY A 97 4.10 2.74 -6.08
CA GLY A 97 3.37 3.58 -7.03
C GLY A 97 4.06 4.92 -7.31
N GLU A 98 4.77 5.47 -6.32
CA GLU A 98 5.51 6.73 -6.44
C GLU A 98 6.93 6.54 -7.01
N ASN A 99 7.56 5.41 -6.74
CA ASN A 99 8.98 5.17 -7.03
C ASN A 99 9.25 4.22 -8.20
N ILE A 100 8.24 3.52 -8.72
CA ILE A 100 8.37 2.76 -9.96
C ILE A 100 8.30 3.72 -11.14
N TYR A 101 9.39 3.86 -11.86
CA TYR A 101 9.41 4.63 -13.12
C TYR A 101 8.57 3.90 -14.17
N PHE A 102 7.46 4.49 -14.56
CA PHE A 102 6.57 3.98 -15.59
C PHE A 102 7.09 4.34 -16.98
N TYR A 103 8.06 3.60 -17.49
CA TYR A 103 8.53 3.78 -18.89
C TYR A 103 7.47 3.36 -19.91
N ASP A 104 6.55 2.51 -19.53
CA ASP A 104 5.35 2.16 -20.28
C ASP A 104 4.13 2.44 -19.37
N GLU A 105 3.67 3.68 -19.45
CA GLU A 105 2.71 4.26 -18.50
C GLU A 105 1.40 3.46 -18.36
N SER A 106 1.02 2.69 -19.38
CA SER A 106 -0.27 2.00 -19.37
C SER A 106 -0.26 0.72 -18.54
N SER A 107 0.68 -0.21 -18.76
CA SER A 107 0.60 -1.53 -18.11
C SER A 107 0.95 -1.49 -16.62
N ALA A 108 1.94 -0.67 -16.24
CA ALA A 108 2.36 -0.57 -14.86
C ALA A 108 1.35 0.14 -13.95
N TYR A 109 0.70 1.16 -14.49
CA TYR A 109 -0.40 1.82 -13.81
C TYR A 109 -1.54 0.83 -13.54
N TYR A 110 -1.92 0.02 -14.54
CA TYR A 110 -2.99 -0.96 -14.37
C TYR A 110 -2.61 -2.12 -13.46
N ASP A 111 -1.35 -2.55 -13.43
CA ASP A 111 -0.86 -3.53 -12.45
C ASP A 111 -0.99 -3.00 -11.01
N TYR A 112 -0.59 -1.74 -10.78
CA TYR A 112 -0.71 -1.08 -9.49
C TYR A 112 -2.17 -0.91 -9.06
N ILE A 113 -3.03 -0.38 -9.94
CA ILE A 113 -4.47 -0.27 -9.69
C ILE A 113 -5.10 -1.64 -9.46
N GLY A 114 -4.68 -2.66 -10.18
CA GLY A 114 -5.13 -4.04 -10.01
C GLY A 114 -4.84 -4.57 -8.61
N GLN A 115 -3.64 -4.32 -8.08
CA GLN A 115 -3.30 -4.71 -6.70
C GLN A 115 -4.10 -3.93 -5.65
N LEU A 116 -4.29 -2.62 -5.82
CA LEU A 116 -5.15 -1.84 -4.92
C LEU A 116 -6.59 -2.36 -4.90
N LYS A 117 -7.14 -2.78 -6.05
CA LYS A 117 -8.47 -3.40 -6.12
C LYS A 117 -8.50 -4.74 -5.41
N THR A 118 -7.47 -5.57 -5.59
CA THR A 118 -7.37 -6.88 -4.94
C THR A 118 -7.39 -6.73 -3.41
N ILE A 119 -6.52 -5.89 -2.85
CA ILE A 119 -6.52 -5.69 -1.39
C ILE A 119 -7.80 -5.01 -0.90
N LEU A 120 -8.43 -4.14 -1.69
CA LEU A 120 -9.71 -3.54 -1.33
C LEU A 120 -10.83 -4.60 -1.22
N ASP A 121 -10.84 -5.58 -2.12
CA ASP A 121 -11.80 -6.69 -2.07
C ASP A 121 -11.54 -7.63 -0.88
N ASP A 122 -10.28 -7.93 -0.57
CA ASP A 122 -9.90 -8.77 0.57
C ASP A 122 -10.36 -8.18 1.91
N TYR A 123 -10.32 -6.84 2.03
CA TYR A 123 -10.68 -6.13 3.25
C TYR A 123 -12.07 -5.46 3.21
N ARG A 124 -12.89 -5.72 2.20
CA ARG A 124 -14.17 -5.01 1.94
C ARG A 124 -15.13 -4.96 3.13
N GLU A 125 -15.12 -5.98 3.98
CA GLU A 125 -15.98 -6.08 5.18
C GLU A 125 -15.38 -5.36 6.41
N LYS A 126 -14.18 -4.84 6.29
CA LYS A 126 -13.46 -4.18 7.39
C LYS A 126 -13.60 -2.66 7.29
N PRO A 127 -13.94 -1.96 8.39
CA PRO A 127 -14.09 -0.50 8.34
C PRO A 127 -12.82 0.24 7.88
N TYR A 128 -11.66 -0.28 8.21
CA TYR A 128 -10.37 0.33 7.82
C TYR A 128 -10.02 0.13 6.34
N SER A 129 -10.81 -0.63 5.57
CA SER A 129 -10.69 -0.67 4.10
C SER A 129 -10.97 0.68 3.44
N VAL A 130 -11.58 1.62 4.16
CA VAL A 130 -11.76 3.01 3.73
C VAL A 130 -10.42 3.67 3.38
N GLU A 131 -9.33 3.31 4.05
CA GLU A 131 -7.99 3.83 3.73
C GLU A 131 -7.55 3.37 2.33
N ILE A 132 -7.73 2.08 1.99
CA ILE A 132 -7.44 1.55 0.66
C ILE A 132 -8.36 2.20 -0.39
N ALA A 133 -9.66 2.27 -0.12
CA ALA A 133 -10.64 2.90 -1.01
C ALA A 133 -10.24 4.34 -1.35
N THR A 134 -9.74 5.09 -0.37
CA THR A 134 -9.32 6.47 -0.58
C THR A 134 -8.11 6.59 -1.50
N VAL A 135 -7.09 5.75 -1.30
CA VAL A 135 -5.91 5.73 -2.17
C VAL A 135 -6.32 5.35 -3.60
N LEU A 136 -7.11 4.29 -3.76
CA LEU A 136 -7.60 3.84 -5.06
C LEU A 136 -8.41 4.92 -5.78
N VAL A 137 -9.34 5.58 -5.09
CA VAL A 137 -10.15 6.69 -5.63
C VAL A 137 -9.26 7.85 -6.10
N SER A 138 -8.24 8.22 -5.30
CA SER A 138 -7.30 9.26 -5.68
C SER A 138 -6.58 8.92 -6.98
N LYS A 139 -6.05 7.71 -7.08
CA LYS A 139 -5.32 7.24 -8.26
C LYS A 139 -6.20 7.11 -9.50
N LEU A 140 -7.42 6.62 -9.36
CA LEU A 140 -8.39 6.57 -10.47
C LEU A 140 -8.75 7.97 -10.99
N ARG A 141 -8.87 8.96 -10.09
CA ARG A 141 -9.12 10.36 -10.50
C ARG A 141 -7.93 10.98 -11.23
N GLU A 142 -6.70 10.68 -10.80
CA GLU A 142 -5.47 11.19 -11.43
C GLU A 142 -5.31 10.73 -12.88
N SER A 143 -5.91 9.61 -13.30
CA SER A 143 -5.84 9.11 -14.67
C SER A 143 -6.51 10.02 -15.71
N GLY A 144 -7.47 10.84 -15.30
CA GLY A 144 -8.27 11.70 -16.18
C GLY A 144 -9.21 10.95 -17.11
N LYS A 145 -9.35 9.63 -17.01
CA LYS A 145 -10.22 8.81 -17.85
C LYS A 145 -11.64 8.75 -17.29
N TYR A 146 -12.63 8.82 -18.17
CA TYR A 146 -14.04 8.77 -17.77
C TYR A 146 -14.42 7.49 -17.03
N ASP A 147 -13.96 6.33 -17.52
CA ASP A 147 -14.28 5.04 -16.91
C ASP A 147 -13.64 4.89 -15.51
N ASP A 148 -12.43 5.40 -15.33
CA ASP A 148 -11.76 5.43 -14.02
C ASP A 148 -12.49 6.36 -13.05
N ALA A 149 -12.94 7.54 -13.52
CA ALA A 149 -13.74 8.47 -12.72
C ALA A 149 -15.07 7.84 -12.29
N LYS A 150 -15.74 7.10 -13.18
CA LYS A 150 -16.95 6.36 -12.84
C LYS A 150 -16.71 5.30 -11.77
N GLN A 151 -15.66 4.51 -11.93
CA GLN A 151 -15.26 3.52 -10.89
C GLN A 151 -14.96 4.19 -9.55
N ALA A 152 -14.29 5.34 -9.55
CA ALA A 152 -14.03 6.10 -8.33
C ALA A 152 -15.33 6.52 -7.62
N LEU A 153 -16.33 6.97 -8.36
CA LEU A 153 -17.65 7.31 -7.79
C LEU A 153 -18.36 6.08 -7.21
N ASP A 154 -18.38 4.97 -7.94
CA ASP A 154 -18.99 3.72 -7.46
C ASP A 154 -18.36 3.22 -6.16
N ILE A 155 -17.03 3.37 -6.02
CA ILE A 155 -16.31 3.05 -4.78
C ILE A 155 -16.74 4.02 -3.67
N CYS A 156 -16.76 5.32 -3.90
CA CYS A 156 -17.18 6.31 -2.91
C CYS A 156 -18.59 6.03 -2.39
N ASP A 157 -19.55 5.82 -3.29
CA ASP A 157 -20.94 5.58 -2.93
C ASP A 157 -21.09 4.33 -2.03
N ARG A 158 -20.37 3.25 -2.38
CA ARG A 158 -20.38 2.02 -1.59
C ARG A 158 -19.79 2.24 -0.20
N TRP A 159 -18.59 2.80 -0.08
CA TRP A 159 -17.90 2.93 1.22
C TRP A 159 -18.57 3.96 2.12
N ILE A 160 -19.15 5.03 1.58
CA ILE A 160 -19.98 5.98 2.35
C ILE A 160 -21.20 5.28 2.93
N LYS A 161 -21.84 4.40 2.15
CA LYS A 161 -23.02 3.64 2.60
C LYS A 161 -22.66 2.60 3.67
N ASP A 162 -21.58 1.84 3.45
CA ASP A 162 -21.21 0.70 4.28
C ASP A 162 -20.52 1.15 5.58
N PHE A 163 -19.75 2.24 5.54
CA PHE A 163 -18.98 2.73 6.69
C PHE A 163 -19.21 4.23 7.01
N PRO A 164 -20.45 4.70 7.18
CA PRO A 164 -20.78 6.13 7.31
C PRO A 164 -20.17 6.80 8.54
N LYS A 165 -19.75 6.02 9.52
CA LYS A 165 -19.16 6.52 10.78
C LYS A 165 -17.64 6.43 10.82
N TYR A 166 -17.02 5.87 9.79
CA TYR A 166 -15.57 5.78 9.77
C TYR A 166 -14.95 7.16 9.64
N ARG A 167 -14.04 7.49 10.55
CA ARG A 167 -13.31 8.75 10.52
C ARG A 167 -11.90 8.48 10.00
N ARG A 168 -11.61 8.99 8.81
CA ARG A 168 -10.29 8.89 8.21
C ARG A 168 -9.23 9.60 9.06
N ILE A 169 -7.99 9.09 9.01
CA ILE A 169 -6.80 9.78 9.50
C ILE A 169 -6.43 10.84 8.44
N ASN A 170 -6.41 12.11 8.81
CA ASN A 170 -5.83 13.18 8.03
C ASN A 170 -4.42 13.43 8.54
#